data_a5dee804dfcc8bde7e8167d2d1aedf7e
#
_entry.id   a5dee804dfcc8bde7e8167d2d1aedf7e
#
_cell.length_a   1.000
_cell.length_b   1.000
_cell.length_c   1.000
_cell.angle_alpha   90.00
_cell.angle_beta   90.00
_cell.angle_gamma   90.00
#
_symmetry.space_group_name_H-M   'P 1'
#
loop_
_entity.id
_entity.type
_entity.pdbx_description
1 polymer ?
#
loop_
_entity_poly.entity_id
_entity_poly.type
_entity_poly.pdbx_seq_one_letter_code
_entity_poly.pdbx_strand_id
1 'polypeptide(L)'
;AKDETFTFSRFRPIPQKGSDLLNQTKLLFPLIFISLEDEPWEPIEPNPNAAPAEEPVAAEPGLSESDWTLASTETVTHDYLTQNGKVARETIRQDVGGTVLSTKTLDFFYDDSGRPFAFNYSVDGSDFETYYYILNLQGDVVQIIDANGVMQAEYIYSPWGEIISAEGDLAEINPLRYRGYYYDSETGFYYLQSRYYDPENHRFI
;
A
#
# COMPACT_ATOMS: atom_id res chain seq x y z
N ALA A 1 18.23 -7.51 -17.10
CA ALA A 1 17.19 -7.36 -16.07
C ALA A 1 17.87 -6.97 -14.78
N LYS A 2 17.40 -5.95 -14.11
CA LYS A 2 17.81 -5.61 -12.75
C LYS A 2 16.72 -6.13 -11.82
N ASP A 3 17.08 -7.00 -10.91
CA ASP A 3 16.20 -7.41 -9.82
C ASP A 3 16.35 -6.35 -8.72
N GLU A 4 15.28 -5.64 -8.42
CA GLU A 4 15.22 -4.71 -7.29
C GLU A 4 14.22 -5.28 -6.29
N THR A 5 14.69 -5.56 -5.07
CA THR A 5 13.88 -6.06 -3.96
C THR A 5 13.68 -4.94 -2.95
N PHE A 6 12.43 -4.58 -2.70
CA PHE A 6 12.05 -3.65 -1.64
C PHE A 6 11.30 -4.40 -0.55
N THR A 7 11.78 -4.31 0.68
CA THR A 7 11.13 -4.95 1.83
C THR A 7 10.46 -3.87 2.68
N PHE A 8 9.14 -3.92 2.79
CA PHE A 8 8.38 -3.09 3.71
C PHE A 8 7.92 -3.95 4.90
N SER A 9 8.34 -3.56 6.10
CA SER A 9 7.90 -4.23 7.32
C SER A 9 6.77 -3.46 7.98
N ARG A 10 5.58 -4.04 8.00
CA ARG A 10 4.43 -3.48 8.70
C ARG A 10 4.30 -4.16 10.07
N PHE A 11 4.47 -3.39 11.13
CA PHE A 11 4.27 -3.88 12.49
C PHE A 11 2.80 -3.66 12.87
N ARG A 12 2.02 -4.74 12.97
CA ARG A 12 0.71 -4.73 13.64
C ARG A 12 0.82 -5.47 14.97
N PRO A 13 0.63 -4.82 16.10
CA PRO A 13 0.40 -5.53 17.35
C PRO A 13 -0.98 -6.21 17.26
N ILE A 14 -1.02 -7.53 17.38
CA ILE A 14 -2.26 -8.29 17.50
C ILE A 14 -2.53 -8.46 19.00
N PRO A 15 -3.59 -7.84 19.55
CA PRO A 15 -3.94 -8.05 20.94
C PRO A 15 -4.45 -9.49 21.14
N GLN A 16 -3.81 -10.25 22.01
CA GLN A 16 -4.36 -11.50 22.50
C GLN A 16 -5.18 -11.24 23.75
N LYS A 17 -6.49 -11.17 23.66
CA LYS A 17 -7.51 -11.78 24.49
C LYS A 17 -8.92 -11.28 24.20
N GLY A 18 -9.81 -12.21 24.17
CA GLY A 18 -11.21 -12.41 24.24
C GLY A 18 -12.13 -11.22 24.42
N SER A 19 -13.23 -11.33 23.64
CA SER A 19 -14.54 -10.71 23.79
C SER A 19 -14.56 -9.22 24.06
N ASP A 20 -15.00 -8.54 23.02
CA ASP A 20 -15.50 -7.16 22.88
C ASP A 20 -14.64 -6.25 22.00
N LEU A 21 -14.64 -6.57 20.69
CA LEU A 21 -14.19 -5.68 19.66
C LEU A 21 -15.37 -5.13 18.87
N LEU A 22 -16.07 -4.18 19.49
CA LEU A 22 -16.89 -3.22 18.77
C LEU A 22 -16.39 -1.82 19.15
N ASN A 23 -15.92 -1.09 18.15
CA ASN A 23 -15.50 0.31 18.19
C ASN A 23 -14.09 0.63 18.73
N GLN A 24 -13.09 0.47 17.86
CA GLN A 24 -12.04 1.48 17.73
C GLN A 24 -11.32 1.38 16.39
N THR A 25 -11.98 1.87 15.37
CA THR A 25 -11.35 2.32 14.13
C THR A 25 -10.87 3.74 14.39
N LYS A 26 -9.60 3.94 14.54
CA LYS A 26 -8.84 5.16 14.22
C LYS A 26 -7.62 5.25 15.13
N LEU A 27 -6.47 4.94 14.55
CA LEU A 27 -5.22 5.68 14.65
C LEU A 27 -4.10 4.83 14.03
N LEU A 28 -3.99 4.91 12.71
CA LEU A 28 -2.82 4.46 11.97
C LEU A 28 -1.97 5.70 11.69
N PHE A 29 -0.86 5.84 12.41
CA PHE A 29 0.25 6.69 11.99
C PHE A 29 1.37 5.80 11.48
N PRO A 30 1.85 5.97 10.25
CA PRO A 30 3.09 5.32 9.82
C PRO A 30 4.27 6.01 10.51
N LEU A 31 5.03 5.27 11.31
CA LEU A 31 6.34 5.70 11.77
C LEU A 31 7.34 5.57 10.61
N ILE A 32 7.53 6.64 9.88
CA ILE A 32 8.67 6.79 8.98
C ILE A 32 9.87 7.11 9.87
N PHE A 33 10.80 6.17 10.02
CA PHE A 33 12.13 6.46 10.58
C PHE A 33 12.95 7.19 9.52
N ILE A 34 12.93 8.51 9.55
CA ILE A 34 13.97 9.34 8.93
C ILE A 34 14.99 9.57 10.03
N SER A 35 16.19 9.02 9.85
CA SER A 35 17.36 9.40 10.65
C SER A 35 17.75 10.81 10.23
N LEU A 36 17.31 11.80 11.01
CA LEU A 36 17.84 13.14 10.96
C LEU A 36 18.97 13.23 11.98
N GLU A 37 20.16 13.55 11.49
CA GLU A 37 21.32 13.85 12.32
C GLU A 37 21.03 15.06 13.21
N ASP A 38 21.53 14.98 14.43
CA ASP A 38 21.40 15.84 15.58
C ASP A 38 21.45 17.35 15.31
N GLU A 39 20.30 18.01 15.46
CA GLU A 39 20.28 19.40 15.90
C GLU A 39 19.83 19.41 17.38
N PRO A 40 20.51 20.18 18.26
CA PRO A 40 20.16 20.21 19.67
C PRO A 40 18.82 20.89 19.89
N TRP A 41 17.89 20.13 20.49
CA TRP A 41 16.57 20.61 20.89
C TRP A 41 16.72 21.68 21.98
N GLU A 42 16.29 22.92 21.69
CA GLU A 42 16.14 23.96 22.70
C GLU A 42 14.76 23.90 23.34
N PRO A 43 14.66 23.92 24.69
CA PRO A 43 13.34 23.90 25.38
C PRO A 43 12.57 25.19 25.09
N ILE A 44 11.34 25.05 24.62
CA ILE A 44 10.40 26.17 24.45
C ILE A 44 10.00 26.67 25.84
N GLU A 45 10.24 27.95 26.13
CA GLU A 45 9.80 28.56 27.38
C GLU A 45 8.26 28.49 27.51
N PRO A 46 7.72 28.16 28.70
CA PRO A 46 6.29 28.05 28.90
C PRO A 46 5.61 29.41 28.70
N ASN A 47 4.52 29.38 27.91
CA ASN A 47 3.69 30.54 27.66
C ASN A 47 3.03 31.01 28.99
N PRO A 48 3.31 32.22 29.52
CA PRO A 48 2.78 32.69 30.78
C PRO A 48 1.25 32.96 30.79
N ASN A 49 0.59 32.90 29.61
CA ASN A 49 -0.84 33.07 29.44
C ASN A 49 -1.56 31.75 29.08
N ALA A 50 -0.92 30.61 29.25
CA ALA A 50 -1.60 29.33 29.06
C ALA A 50 -2.67 29.15 30.14
N ALA A 51 -3.88 28.78 29.74
CA ALA A 51 -4.92 28.37 30.67
C ALA A 51 -4.42 27.26 31.60
N PRO A 52 -4.83 27.22 32.88
CA PRO A 52 -4.40 26.17 33.80
C PRO A 52 -4.73 24.82 33.17
N ALA A 53 -3.72 23.92 33.17
CA ALA A 53 -3.89 22.55 32.71
C ALA A 53 -5.04 21.91 33.49
N GLU A 54 -6.01 21.34 32.80
CA GLU A 54 -7.04 20.51 33.41
C GLU A 54 -6.35 19.43 34.25
N GLU A 55 -6.83 19.23 35.49
CA GLU A 55 -6.28 18.17 36.34
C GLU A 55 -6.40 16.84 35.60
N PRO A 56 -5.37 15.97 35.67
CA PRO A 56 -5.41 14.71 35.00
C PRO A 56 -6.60 13.89 35.54
N VAL A 57 -7.55 13.61 34.67
CA VAL A 57 -8.64 12.66 34.93
C VAL A 57 -7.95 11.38 35.45
N ALA A 58 -8.37 10.91 36.63
CA ALA A 58 -7.83 9.71 37.25
C ALA A 58 -7.81 8.60 36.19
N ALA A 59 -6.61 8.07 35.91
CA ALA A 59 -6.43 6.97 34.96
C ALA A 59 -7.33 5.83 35.44
N GLU A 60 -8.23 5.38 34.57
CA GLU A 60 -8.92 4.10 34.70
C GLU A 60 -7.88 3.04 35.09
N PRO A 61 -8.19 2.01 35.90
CA PRO A 61 -7.24 0.96 36.24
C PRO A 61 -6.83 0.24 34.96
N GLY A 62 -5.82 0.81 34.30
CA GLY A 62 -5.35 0.44 33.00
C GLY A 62 -4.54 -0.85 33.08
N LEU A 63 -4.65 -1.59 32.03
CA LEU A 63 -3.77 -2.71 31.67
C LEU A 63 -2.31 -2.29 31.90
N SER A 64 -1.54 -3.10 32.64
CA SER A 64 -0.12 -2.84 32.86
C SER A 64 0.66 -3.04 31.54
N GLU A 65 1.80 -2.37 31.37
CA GLU A 65 2.69 -2.58 30.21
C GLU A 65 3.08 -4.06 30.01
N SER A 66 2.97 -4.88 31.05
CA SER A 66 3.21 -6.33 31.00
C SER A 66 2.08 -7.13 30.32
N ASP A 67 0.93 -6.54 30.07
CA ASP A 67 -0.22 -7.21 29.43
C ASP A 67 -0.16 -7.17 27.91
N TRP A 68 0.83 -6.45 27.33
CA TRP A 68 1.09 -6.37 25.90
C TRP A 68 2.21 -7.32 25.50
N THR A 69 1.88 -8.54 25.14
CA THR A 69 2.81 -9.40 24.42
C THR A 69 2.66 -9.14 22.93
N LEU A 70 3.76 -8.78 22.26
CA LEU A 70 3.84 -8.80 20.80
C LEU A 70 3.67 -10.25 20.36
N ALA A 71 2.44 -10.62 19.96
CA ALA A 71 2.14 -12.01 19.62
C ALA A 71 2.80 -12.44 18.31
N SER A 72 2.93 -11.52 17.33
CA SER A 72 3.63 -11.75 16.08
C SER A 72 3.76 -10.44 15.28
N THR A 73 4.76 -10.39 14.40
CA THR A 73 4.95 -9.31 13.43
C THR A 73 4.40 -9.77 12.09
N GLU A 74 3.50 -8.99 11.50
CA GLU A 74 3.10 -9.16 10.11
C GLU A 74 4.08 -8.38 9.23
N THR A 75 4.63 -9.04 8.22
CA THR A 75 5.54 -8.46 7.23
C THR A 75 4.97 -8.72 5.85
N VAL A 76 4.85 -7.68 5.04
CA VAL A 76 4.55 -7.79 3.60
C VAL A 76 5.81 -7.42 2.85
N THR A 77 6.25 -8.33 1.97
CA THR A 77 7.45 -8.15 1.13
C THR A 77 7.03 -8.09 -0.32
N HIS A 78 7.49 -7.08 -1.03
CA HIS A 78 7.29 -6.90 -2.46
C HIS A 78 8.63 -7.10 -3.18
N ASP A 79 8.70 -8.09 -4.06
CA ASP A 79 9.83 -8.37 -4.93
C ASP A 79 9.45 -8.00 -6.37
N TYR A 80 10.27 -7.16 -7.02
CA TYR A 80 10.00 -6.67 -8.36
C TYR A 80 11.05 -7.15 -9.37
N LEU A 81 10.58 -7.68 -10.50
CA LEU A 81 11.39 -7.88 -11.69
C LEU A 81 11.04 -6.78 -12.70
N THR A 82 12.04 -5.98 -13.09
CA THR A 82 11.83 -4.91 -14.07
C THR A 82 12.41 -5.28 -15.42
N GLN A 83 11.69 -4.94 -16.49
CA GLN A 83 12.15 -5.07 -17.86
C GLN A 83 11.87 -3.78 -18.64
N ASN A 84 12.87 -3.25 -19.32
CA ASN A 84 12.77 -1.99 -20.06
C ASN A 84 12.22 -0.81 -19.23
N GLY A 85 12.59 -0.77 -17.93
CA GLY A 85 12.16 0.27 -17.01
C GLY A 85 10.73 0.11 -16.48
N LYS A 86 10.05 -0.99 -16.80
CA LYS A 86 8.69 -1.30 -16.31
C LYS A 86 8.72 -2.52 -15.41
N VAL A 87 7.79 -2.59 -14.48
CA VAL A 87 7.59 -3.79 -13.65
C VAL A 87 7.02 -4.89 -14.55
N ALA A 88 7.80 -5.96 -14.76
CA ALA A 88 7.37 -7.12 -15.54
C ALA A 88 6.76 -8.20 -14.65
N ARG A 89 7.25 -8.32 -13.41
CA ARG A 89 6.68 -9.22 -12.39
C ARG A 89 6.71 -8.53 -11.04
N GLU A 90 5.69 -8.79 -10.25
CA GLU A 90 5.64 -8.49 -8.84
C GLU A 90 5.30 -9.77 -8.08
N THR A 91 6.04 -10.05 -6.99
CA THR A 91 5.71 -11.11 -6.04
C THR A 91 5.48 -10.48 -4.68
N ILE A 92 4.28 -10.64 -4.15
CA ILE A 92 3.87 -10.11 -2.84
C ILE A 92 3.79 -11.28 -1.88
N ARG A 93 4.63 -11.26 -0.85
CA ARG A 93 4.65 -12.30 0.19
C ARG A 93 4.22 -11.70 1.53
N GLN A 94 3.23 -12.31 2.14
CA GLN A 94 2.73 -11.97 3.47
C GLN A 94 3.20 -13.01 4.48
N ASP A 95 3.93 -12.56 5.47
CA ASP A 95 4.48 -13.39 6.56
C ASP A 95 3.91 -12.93 7.91
N VAL A 96 3.68 -13.87 8.82
CA VAL A 96 3.36 -13.60 10.22
C VAL A 96 4.26 -14.43 11.13
N GLY A 97 5.07 -13.77 11.95
CA GLY A 97 6.01 -14.43 12.84
C GLY A 97 7.02 -15.34 12.12
N GLY A 98 7.39 -15.01 10.88
CA GLY A 98 8.31 -15.79 10.04
C GLY A 98 7.64 -16.96 9.30
N THR A 99 6.31 -17.09 9.37
CA THR A 99 5.54 -18.09 8.63
C THR A 99 4.86 -17.40 7.46
N VAL A 100 5.13 -17.88 6.23
CA VAL A 100 4.46 -17.39 5.00
C VAL A 100 2.99 -17.79 5.06
N LEU A 101 2.10 -16.80 4.99
CA LEU A 101 0.64 -17.01 4.93
C LEU A 101 0.12 -17.05 3.52
N SER A 102 0.64 -16.17 2.66
CA SER A 102 0.25 -16.15 1.26
C SER A 102 1.36 -15.57 0.39
N THR A 103 1.36 -15.98 -0.87
CA THR A 103 2.22 -15.44 -1.93
C THR A 103 1.37 -15.15 -3.15
N LYS A 104 1.36 -13.89 -3.59
CA LYS A 104 0.68 -13.46 -4.81
C LYS A 104 1.73 -13.14 -5.86
N THR A 105 1.51 -13.58 -7.09
CA THR A 105 2.40 -13.29 -8.23
C THR A 105 1.62 -12.67 -9.35
N LEU A 106 2.08 -11.52 -9.84
CA LEU A 106 1.53 -10.80 -10.98
C LEU A 106 2.60 -10.68 -12.07
N ASP A 107 2.30 -11.13 -13.29
CA ASP A 107 3.15 -10.96 -14.49
C ASP A 107 2.46 -9.98 -15.42
N PHE A 108 3.10 -8.85 -15.71
CA PHE A 108 2.52 -7.78 -16.52
C PHE A 108 3.00 -7.83 -17.97
N PHE A 109 2.09 -7.64 -18.91
CA PHE A 109 2.36 -7.63 -20.33
C PHE A 109 2.05 -6.25 -20.94
N TYR A 110 3.00 -5.77 -21.75
CA TYR A 110 2.94 -4.45 -22.37
C TYR A 110 3.03 -4.59 -23.90
N ASP A 111 2.30 -3.71 -24.61
CA ASP A 111 2.40 -3.60 -26.07
C ASP A 111 3.71 -2.89 -26.49
N ASP A 112 3.98 -2.84 -27.81
CA ASP A 112 5.19 -2.21 -28.37
C ASP A 112 5.29 -0.71 -28.03
N SER A 113 4.16 -0.07 -27.69
CA SER A 113 4.11 1.33 -27.22
C SER A 113 4.34 1.44 -25.72
N GLY A 114 4.47 0.30 -25.03
CA GLY A 114 4.65 0.22 -23.59
C GLY A 114 3.36 0.43 -22.79
N ARG A 115 2.17 0.30 -23.40
CA ARG A 115 0.91 0.34 -22.67
C ARG A 115 0.59 -1.06 -22.14
N PRO A 116 0.10 -1.19 -20.89
CA PRO A 116 -0.30 -2.47 -20.35
C PRO A 116 -1.53 -2.99 -21.12
N PHE A 117 -1.56 -4.29 -21.46
CA PHE A 117 -2.72 -4.88 -22.12
C PHE A 117 -3.27 -6.11 -21.41
N ALA A 118 -2.45 -6.81 -20.61
CA ALA A 118 -2.86 -7.99 -19.84
C ALA A 118 -1.94 -8.21 -18.65
N PHE A 119 -2.36 -9.04 -17.72
CA PHE A 119 -1.51 -9.62 -16.70
C PHE A 119 -1.97 -11.02 -16.31
N ASN A 120 -1.04 -11.83 -15.83
CA ASN A 120 -1.31 -13.11 -15.19
C ASN A 120 -1.27 -12.92 -13.67
N TYR A 121 -2.18 -13.59 -12.97
CA TYR A 121 -2.26 -13.58 -11.52
C TYR A 121 -2.33 -15.00 -10.97
N SER A 122 -1.56 -15.26 -9.91
CA SER A 122 -1.51 -16.54 -9.20
C SER A 122 -1.42 -16.29 -7.70
N VAL A 123 -2.06 -17.14 -6.91
CA VAL A 123 -2.00 -17.14 -5.44
C VAL A 123 -1.46 -18.48 -5.00
N ASP A 124 -0.46 -18.46 -4.10
CA ASP A 124 0.15 -19.63 -3.46
C ASP A 124 0.63 -20.72 -4.45
N GLY A 125 1.10 -20.27 -5.62
CA GLY A 125 1.59 -21.18 -6.68
C GLY A 125 0.48 -21.91 -7.43
N SER A 126 -0.77 -21.45 -7.34
CA SER A 126 -1.85 -21.94 -8.20
C SER A 126 -1.56 -21.66 -9.69
N ASP A 127 -2.35 -22.26 -10.58
CA ASP A 127 -2.30 -21.94 -12.00
C ASP A 127 -2.58 -20.45 -12.20
N PHE A 128 -1.88 -19.86 -13.18
CA PHE A 128 -2.07 -18.46 -13.52
C PHE A 128 -3.41 -18.25 -14.22
N GLU A 129 -4.16 -17.25 -13.76
CA GLU A 129 -5.31 -16.70 -14.43
C GLU A 129 -4.94 -15.45 -15.20
N THR A 130 -5.43 -15.31 -16.43
CA THR A 130 -5.10 -14.18 -17.31
C THR A 130 -6.23 -13.17 -17.30
N TYR A 131 -5.87 -11.91 -17.08
CA TYR A 131 -6.78 -10.76 -17.09
C TYR A 131 -6.32 -9.72 -18.10
N TYR A 132 -7.27 -8.95 -18.63
CA TYR A 132 -7.03 -7.98 -19.69
C TYR A 132 -7.41 -6.58 -19.24
N TYR A 133 -6.59 -5.62 -19.61
CA TYR A 133 -6.81 -4.21 -19.33
C TYR A 133 -7.67 -3.56 -20.41
N ILE A 134 -8.69 -2.82 -20.00
CA ILE A 134 -9.43 -1.90 -20.83
C ILE A 134 -8.92 -0.49 -20.53
N LEU A 135 -8.37 0.15 -21.55
CA LEU A 135 -7.78 1.49 -21.43
C LEU A 135 -8.68 2.53 -22.10
N ASN A 136 -8.72 3.74 -21.52
CA ASN A 136 -9.28 4.89 -22.21
C ASN A 136 -8.28 5.48 -23.23
N LEU A 137 -8.66 6.55 -23.92
CA LEU A 137 -7.82 7.21 -24.93
C LEU A 137 -6.52 7.79 -24.36
N GLN A 138 -6.50 8.12 -23.08
CA GLN A 138 -5.33 8.65 -22.39
C GLN A 138 -4.38 7.57 -21.91
N GLY A 139 -4.80 6.30 -21.93
CA GLY A 139 -4.02 5.16 -21.45
C GLY A 139 -4.25 4.84 -19.96
N ASP A 140 -5.30 5.40 -19.35
CA ASP A 140 -5.69 5.04 -18.00
C ASP A 140 -6.36 3.66 -18.04
N VAL A 141 -6.03 2.79 -17.10
CA VAL A 141 -6.74 1.52 -16.89
C VAL A 141 -8.10 1.86 -16.28
N VAL A 142 -9.18 1.66 -17.04
CA VAL A 142 -10.54 1.94 -16.57
C VAL A 142 -11.28 0.69 -16.15
N GLN A 143 -10.96 -0.47 -16.74
CA GLN A 143 -11.54 -1.76 -16.33
C GLN A 143 -10.51 -2.88 -16.48
N ILE A 144 -10.75 -3.95 -15.73
CA ILE A 144 -10.08 -5.25 -15.88
C ILE A 144 -11.16 -6.28 -16.14
N ILE A 145 -10.95 -7.13 -17.15
CA ILE A 145 -11.85 -8.22 -17.49
C ILE A 145 -11.11 -9.56 -17.49
N ASP A 146 -11.83 -10.64 -17.25
CA ASP A 146 -11.33 -12.00 -17.42
C ASP A 146 -11.40 -12.48 -18.89
N ALA A 147 -10.99 -13.72 -19.15
CA ALA A 147 -11.02 -14.32 -20.48
C ALA A 147 -12.44 -14.48 -21.06
N ASN A 148 -13.48 -14.41 -20.23
CA ASN A 148 -14.88 -14.50 -20.62
C ASN A 148 -15.51 -13.12 -20.84
N GLY A 149 -14.74 -12.03 -20.61
CA GLY A 149 -15.22 -10.66 -20.71
C GLY A 149 -15.99 -10.20 -19.46
N VAL A 150 -15.91 -10.93 -18.36
CA VAL A 150 -16.55 -10.53 -17.10
C VAL A 150 -15.66 -9.50 -16.39
N MET A 151 -16.27 -8.40 -15.97
CA MET A 151 -15.57 -7.33 -15.25
C MET A 151 -15.10 -7.82 -13.88
N GLN A 152 -13.82 -7.60 -13.61
CA GLN A 152 -13.12 -7.97 -12.37
C GLN A 152 -12.69 -6.75 -11.56
N ALA A 153 -12.53 -5.60 -12.23
CA ALA A 153 -12.31 -4.31 -11.59
C ALA A 153 -12.75 -3.15 -12.49
N GLU A 154 -13.13 -2.04 -11.87
CA GLU A 154 -13.43 -0.78 -12.54
C GLU A 154 -12.84 0.39 -11.74
N TYR A 155 -12.31 1.41 -12.45
CA TYR A 155 -11.70 2.59 -11.86
C TYR A 155 -12.24 3.87 -12.46
N ILE A 156 -12.45 4.86 -11.60
CA ILE A 156 -12.77 6.24 -11.97
C ILE A 156 -11.69 7.15 -11.39
N TYR A 157 -11.14 8.02 -12.23
CA TYR A 157 -10.08 8.96 -11.84
C TYR A 157 -10.52 10.40 -11.98
N SER A 158 -9.93 11.27 -11.15
CA SER A 158 -9.92 12.70 -11.40
C SER A 158 -9.03 13.02 -12.61
N PRO A 159 -9.11 14.22 -13.20
CA PRO A 159 -8.21 14.64 -14.28
C PRO A 159 -6.72 14.57 -13.91
N TRP A 160 -6.40 14.53 -12.63
CA TRP A 160 -5.04 14.50 -12.09
C TRP A 160 -4.59 13.11 -11.63
N GLY A 161 -5.44 12.08 -11.80
CA GLY A 161 -5.09 10.71 -11.49
C GLY A 161 -5.43 10.27 -10.06
N GLU A 162 -6.09 11.12 -9.27
CA GLU A 162 -6.64 10.71 -7.99
C GLU A 162 -7.75 9.67 -8.23
N ILE A 163 -7.77 8.60 -7.44
CA ILE A 163 -8.75 7.53 -7.57
C ILE A 163 -10.03 7.96 -6.87
N ILE A 164 -11.09 8.22 -7.65
CA ILE A 164 -12.43 8.58 -7.14
C ILE A 164 -13.20 7.32 -6.73
N SER A 165 -13.10 6.26 -7.54
CA SER A 165 -13.71 4.95 -7.28
C SER A 165 -12.80 3.84 -7.79
N ALA A 166 -12.74 2.74 -7.04
CA ALA A 166 -12.09 1.49 -7.41
C ALA A 166 -12.98 0.34 -6.89
N GLU A 167 -13.58 -0.42 -7.78
CA GLU A 167 -14.55 -1.45 -7.46
C GLU A 167 -14.18 -2.78 -8.13
N GLY A 168 -14.55 -3.91 -7.51
CA GLY A 168 -14.32 -5.27 -7.99
C GLY A 168 -13.16 -5.98 -7.28
N ASP A 169 -13.09 -7.30 -7.48
CA ASP A 169 -12.20 -8.21 -6.72
C ASP A 169 -10.71 -7.95 -6.98
N LEU A 170 -10.38 -7.46 -8.18
CA LEU A 170 -8.99 -7.15 -8.56
C LEU A 170 -8.63 -5.68 -8.39
N ALA A 171 -9.56 -4.83 -7.92
CA ALA A 171 -9.32 -3.39 -7.82
C ALA A 171 -8.17 -3.02 -6.88
N GLU A 172 -8.05 -3.72 -5.75
CA GLU A 172 -6.96 -3.51 -4.78
C GLU A 172 -5.68 -4.26 -5.16
N ILE A 173 -5.81 -5.34 -5.95
CA ILE A 173 -4.68 -6.20 -6.31
C ILE A 173 -3.87 -5.58 -7.46
N ASN A 174 -4.56 -4.99 -8.42
CA ASN A 174 -3.89 -4.41 -9.59
C ASN A 174 -3.21 -3.07 -9.29
N PRO A 175 -1.89 -2.96 -9.51
CA PRO A 175 -1.16 -1.71 -9.30
C PRO A 175 -1.14 -0.81 -10.53
N LEU A 176 -1.40 -1.31 -11.75
CA LEU A 176 -1.34 -0.50 -12.97
C LEU A 176 -2.66 0.27 -13.16
N ARG A 177 -2.62 1.61 -13.02
CA ARG A 177 -3.83 2.44 -12.96
C ARG A 177 -3.76 3.64 -13.91
N TYR A 178 -3.75 4.86 -13.39
CA TYR A 178 -3.73 6.11 -14.16
C TYR A 178 -2.53 6.18 -15.11
N ARG A 179 -2.75 6.42 -16.41
CA ARG A 179 -1.74 6.41 -17.48
C ARG A 179 -0.96 5.10 -17.60
N GLY A 180 -1.49 3.99 -17.04
CA GLY A 180 -0.77 2.74 -16.96
C GLY A 180 0.46 2.78 -16.04
N TYR A 181 0.58 3.78 -15.18
CA TYR A 181 1.63 3.87 -14.18
C TYR A 181 1.37 2.92 -13.01
N TYR A 182 2.45 2.51 -12.37
CA TYR A 182 2.39 1.69 -11.18
C TYR A 182 1.97 2.56 -9.99
N TYR A 183 0.84 2.23 -9.37
CA TYR A 183 0.31 2.87 -8.17
C TYR A 183 0.79 2.10 -6.95
N ASP A 184 1.51 2.79 -6.09
CA ASP A 184 1.89 2.29 -4.79
C ASP A 184 0.77 2.62 -3.79
N SER A 185 0.02 1.60 -3.38
CA SER A 185 -1.12 1.76 -2.48
C SER A 185 -0.72 2.16 -1.05
N GLU A 186 0.54 1.97 -0.67
CA GLU A 186 1.04 2.34 0.66
C GLU A 186 1.33 3.82 0.77
N THR A 187 1.90 4.40 -0.28
CA THR A 187 2.24 5.83 -0.33
C THR A 187 1.16 6.69 -0.99
N GLY A 188 0.29 6.08 -1.81
CA GLY A 188 -0.68 6.79 -2.63
C GLY A 188 -0.08 7.46 -3.86
N PHE A 189 1.17 7.12 -4.22
CA PHE A 189 1.89 7.75 -5.32
C PHE A 189 1.97 6.84 -6.55
N TYR A 190 2.13 7.46 -7.73
CA TYR A 190 2.44 6.75 -8.96
C TYR A 190 3.95 6.73 -9.21
N TYR A 191 4.50 5.55 -9.48
CA TYR A 191 5.90 5.37 -9.88
C TYR A 191 6.07 5.54 -11.39
N LEU A 192 6.90 6.49 -11.79
CA LEU A 192 7.21 6.82 -13.19
C LEU A 192 8.68 6.53 -13.53
N GLN A 193 9.21 5.42 -13.06
CA GLN A 193 10.59 4.94 -13.28
C GLN A 193 11.70 5.80 -12.64
N SER A 194 11.69 7.11 -12.84
CA SER A 194 12.73 8.02 -12.34
C SER A 194 12.26 8.95 -11.22
N ARG A 195 10.98 8.99 -10.96
CA ARG A 195 10.35 9.88 -9.97
C ARG A 195 8.98 9.36 -9.59
N TYR A 196 8.45 9.89 -8.50
CA TYR A 196 7.07 9.64 -8.09
C TYR A 196 6.17 10.83 -8.45
N TYR A 197 4.88 10.54 -8.65
CA TYR A 197 3.85 11.54 -8.86
C TYR A 197 2.80 11.40 -7.77
N ASP A 198 2.53 12.51 -7.10
CA ASP A 198 1.52 12.65 -6.06
C ASP A 198 0.23 13.20 -6.71
N PRO A 199 -0.81 12.37 -6.87
CA PRO A 199 -2.05 12.79 -7.52
C PRO A 199 -2.88 13.74 -6.65
N GLU A 200 -2.76 13.66 -5.32
CA GLU A 200 -3.49 14.52 -4.39
C GLU A 200 -2.97 15.96 -4.44
N ASN A 201 -1.64 16.13 -4.49
CA ASN A 201 -1.00 17.44 -4.56
C ASN A 201 -0.63 17.85 -5.99
N HIS A 202 -0.95 17.05 -7.01
CA HIS A 202 -0.73 17.29 -8.43
C HIS A 202 0.73 17.60 -8.80
N ARG A 203 1.69 16.95 -8.14
CA ARG A 203 3.11 17.26 -8.29
C ARG A 203 3.98 16.01 -8.37
N PHE A 204 5.15 16.19 -8.94
CA PHE A 204 6.22 15.20 -8.89
C PHE A 204 7.05 15.38 -7.61
N ILE A 205 7.52 14.23 -7.09
CA ILE A 205 8.37 14.12 -5.92
C ILE A 205 9.72 13.55 -6.35
#